data_cb821a3e354f08d65d54fcead9297c14
#
_entry.id   cb821a3e354f08d65d54fcead9297c14
#
_cell.length_a   1.000
_cell.length_b   1.000
_cell.length_c   1.000
_cell.angle_alpha   90.00
_cell.angle_beta   90.00
_cell.angle_gamma   90.00
#
_symmetry.space_group_name_H-M   'P 1'
#
loop_
_entity.id
_entity.type
_entity.pdbx_description
1 polymer ?
#
loop_
_entity_poly.entity_id
_entity_poly.type
_entity_poly.pdbx_seq_one_letter_code
_entity_poly.pdbx_strand_id
1 'polypeptide(L)'
;KIGTEIVSGTVEPGERFLSLNDVTTRGMCVNKLGKVVTDRGGQLAGMMVFARRDSGQFPFVDELAATYPFYFSVDLDMPQWEPSDCHACRDGKPLVTWRDLPPF
;
A
#
# COMPACT_ATOMS: atom_id res chain seq x y z
N LYS A 1 5.85 8.27 1.55
CA LYS A 1 4.52 8.85 1.81
C LYS A 1 3.96 9.39 0.50
N ILE A 2 2.79 8.92 0.10
CA ILE A 2 2.15 9.34 -1.15
C ILE A 2 1.56 10.74 -0.98
N GLY A 3 1.97 11.66 -1.86
CA GLY A 3 1.41 13.00 -1.96
C GLY A 3 0.14 13.04 -2.83
N THR A 4 -0.30 14.23 -3.12
CA THR A 4 -1.47 14.48 -4.00
C THR A 4 -1.05 15.10 -5.34
N GLU A 5 0.22 15.42 -5.51
CA GLU A 5 0.76 16.03 -6.70
C GLU A 5 1.37 14.97 -7.62
N ILE A 6 1.27 15.21 -8.93
CA ILE A 6 1.91 14.40 -9.94
C ILE A 6 3.29 14.99 -10.23
N VAL A 7 4.33 14.19 -10.04
CA VAL A 7 5.72 14.62 -10.26
C VAL A 7 6.07 14.61 -11.75
N SER A 8 5.49 13.68 -12.50
CA SER A 8 5.75 13.53 -13.93
C SER A 8 4.51 13.03 -14.65
N GLY A 9 4.27 13.53 -15.84
CA GLY A 9 3.09 13.20 -16.63
C GLY A 9 1.86 14.01 -16.24
N THR A 10 0.75 13.73 -16.91
CA THR A 10 -0.54 14.39 -16.70
C THR A 10 -1.64 13.35 -16.72
N VAL A 11 -2.79 13.68 -16.14
CA VAL A 11 -4.02 12.90 -16.24
C VAL A 11 -5.00 13.71 -17.06
N GLU A 12 -5.34 13.20 -18.24
CA GLU A 12 -6.39 13.80 -19.07
C GLU A 12 -7.75 13.18 -18.72
N PRO A 13 -8.84 13.96 -18.79
CA PRO A 13 -10.18 13.42 -18.52
C PRO A 13 -10.50 12.21 -19.40
N GLY A 14 -10.99 11.14 -18.81
CA GLY A 14 -11.37 9.92 -19.50
C GLY A 14 -10.24 8.93 -19.79
N GLU A 15 -8.98 9.30 -19.56
CA GLU A 15 -7.88 8.35 -19.67
C GLU A 15 -7.96 7.25 -18.61
N ARG A 16 -7.53 6.05 -19.01
CA ARG A 16 -7.53 4.88 -18.14
C ARG A 16 -6.13 4.66 -17.54
N PHE A 17 -6.10 4.45 -16.23
CA PHE A 17 -4.88 4.28 -15.46
C PHE A 17 -4.92 3.01 -14.62
N LEU A 18 -3.74 2.46 -14.40
CA LEU A 18 -3.49 1.40 -13.43
C LEU A 18 -2.70 2.00 -12.26
N SER A 19 -3.22 1.88 -11.05
CA SER A 19 -2.52 2.30 -9.85
C SER A 19 -1.49 1.24 -9.47
N LEU A 20 -0.21 1.63 -9.44
CA LEU A 20 0.91 0.74 -9.11
C LEU A 20 1.59 1.17 -7.82
N ASN A 21 1.85 0.20 -6.93
CA ASN A 21 2.66 0.40 -5.74
C ASN A 21 3.51 -0.84 -5.47
N ASP A 22 4.55 -0.70 -4.68
CA ASP A 22 5.44 -1.81 -4.31
C ASP A 22 4.75 -2.77 -3.33
N VAL A 23 4.38 -2.29 -2.16
CA VAL A 23 3.79 -3.10 -1.08
C VAL A 23 2.56 -2.41 -0.53
N THR A 24 1.52 -3.18 -0.27
CA THR A 24 0.35 -2.70 0.49
C THR A 24 0.18 -3.51 1.77
N THR A 25 -0.15 -2.82 2.85
CA THR A 25 -0.54 -3.44 4.12
C THR A 25 -2.01 -3.14 4.41
N ARG A 26 -2.35 -1.86 4.52
CA ARG A 26 -3.70 -1.38 4.83
C ARG A 26 -4.49 -0.91 3.61
N GLY A 27 -3.90 -0.95 2.42
CA GLY A 27 -4.52 -0.48 1.19
C GLY A 27 -4.54 1.04 1.00
N MET A 28 -4.09 1.81 1.98
CA MET A 28 -4.22 3.26 1.97
C MET A 28 -3.39 3.94 0.88
N CYS A 29 -2.15 3.48 0.68
CA CYS A 29 -1.27 4.08 -0.32
C CYS A 29 -1.75 3.83 -1.74
N VAL A 30 -2.09 2.60 -2.07
CA VAL A 30 -2.59 2.25 -3.41
C VAL A 30 -3.94 2.92 -3.71
N ASN A 31 -4.80 3.02 -2.70
CA ASN A 31 -6.06 3.77 -2.82
C ASN A 31 -5.81 5.26 -3.07
N LYS A 32 -4.86 5.85 -2.35
CA LYS A 32 -4.51 7.26 -2.52
C LYS A 32 -3.96 7.56 -3.92
N LEU A 33 -3.15 6.65 -4.47
CA LEU A 33 -2.72 6.74 -5.86
C LEU A 33 -3.91 6.73 -6.83
N GLY A 34 -4.86 5.83 -6.62
CA GLY A 34 -6.08 5.78 -7.42
C GLY A 34 -6.88 7.07 -7.36
N LYS A 35 -6.99 7.67 -6.17
CA LYS A 35 -7.68 8.96 -6.00
C LYS A 35 -6.99 10.11 -6.73
N VAL A 36 -5.68 10.11 -6.84
CA VAL A 36 -4.95 11.12 -7.63
C VAL A 36 -5.44 11.14 -9.08
N VAL A 37 -5.73 9.97 -9.63
CA VAL A 37 -6.26 9.81 -10.98
C VAL A 37 -7.73 10.25 -11.07
N THR A 38 -8.57 9.71 -10.20
CA THR A 38 -10.03 9.96 -10.27
C THR A 38 -10.39 11.40 -9.95
N ASP A 39 -9.67 12.05 -9.04
CA ASP A 39 -9.87 13.47 -8.71
C ASP A 39 -9.54 14.40 -9.90
N ARG A 40 -8.78 13.92 -10.88
CA ARG A 40 -8.43 14.65 -12.11
C ARG A 40 -9.27 14.25 -13.32
N GLY A 41 -10.31 13.48 -13.13
CA GLY A 41 -11.20 13.05 -14.19
C GLY A 41 -10.73 11.81 -14.97
N GLY A 42 -9.63 11.20 -14.58
CA GLY A 42 -9.17 9.92 -15.13
C GLY A 42 -10.02 8.75 -14.63
N GLN A 43 -9.90 7.62 -15.31
CA GLN A 43 -10.57 6.38 -14.94
C GLN A 43 -9.56 5.40 -14.36
N LEU A 44 -9.83 4.91 -13.17
CA LEU A 44 -9.02 3.88 -12.55
C LEU A 44 -9.45 2.50 -13.06
N ALA A 45 -8.62 1.90 -13.90
CA ALA A 45 -8.89 0.59 -14.50
C ALA A 45 -8.59 -0.57 -13.54
N GLY A 46 -7.72 -0.36 -12.56
CA GLY A 46 -7.36 -1.36 -11.58
C GLY A 46 -6.24 -0.91 -10.67
N MET A 47 -5.89 -1.78 -9.76
CA MET A 47 -4.80 -1.59 -8.82
C MET A 47 -3.84 -2.77 -8.88
N MET A 48 -2.55 -2.51 -8.76
CA MET A 48 -1.52 -3.54 -8.77
C MET A 48 -0.46 -3.23 -7.72
N VAL A 49 -0.10 -4.24 -6.95
CA VAL A 49 1.01 -4.18 -6.00
C VAL A 49 1.91 -5.39 -6.21
N PHE A 50 3.19 -5.25 -5.92
CA PHE A 50 4.09 -6.39 -5.94
C PHE A 50 3.77 -7.34 -4.78
N ALA A 51 3.67 -6.81 -3.56
CA ALA A 51 3.40 -7.62 -2.38
C ALA A 51 2.24 -7.07 -1.57
N ARG A 52 1.39 -7.98 -1.11
CA ARG A 52 0.36 -7.71 -0.13
C ARG A 52 0.81 -8.27 1.22
N ARG A 53 0.87 -7.41 2.23
CA ARG A 53 1.13 -7.81 3.63
C ARG A 53 -0.20 -7.93 4.35
N ASP A 54 -0.88 -9.01 4.10
CA ASP A 54 -2.20 -9.24 4.69
C ASP A 54 -2.18 -10.52 5.52
N SER A 55 -2.42 -10.38 6.81
CA SER A 55 -2.63 -11.48 7.74
C SER A 55 -4.10 -11.57 8.18
N GLY A 56 -5.01 -11.06 7.35
CA GLY A 56 -6.43 -10.97 7.69
C GLY A 56 -6.80 -9.86 8.65
N GLN A 57 -5.87 -8.94 8.93
CA GLN A 57 -6.08 -7.84 9.87
C GLN A 57 -6.66 -6.57 9.23
N PHE A 58 -6.63 -6.47 7.90
CA PHE A 58 -6.95 -5.22 7.18
C PHE A 58 -8.01 -5.46 6.09
N PRO A 59 -9.29 -5.47 6.46
CA PRO A 59 -10.37 -5.76 5.52
C PRO A 59 -10.52 -4.74 4.39
N PHE A 60 -9.96 -3.56 4.53
CA PHE A 60 -10.04 -2.51 3.50
C PHE A 60 -9.39 -2.92 2.17
N VAL A 61 -8.34 -3.74 2.21
CA VAL A 61 -7.72 -4.29 0.98
C VAL A 61 -8.71 -5.18 0.23
N ASP A 62 -9.49 -5.98 0.95
CA ASP A 62 -10.52 -6.83 0.34
C ASP A 62 -11.66 -6.00 -0.24
N GLU A 63 -12.02 -4.88 0.39
CA GLU A 63 -12.99 -3.92 -0.14
C GLU A 63 -12.50 -3.29 -1.44
N LEU A 64 -11.24 -2.90 -1.52
CA LEU A 64 -10.63 -2.39 -2.75
C LEU A 64 -10.63 -3.45 -3.85
N ALA A 65 -10.29 -4.69 -3.52
CA ALA A 65 -10.29 -5.80 -4.47
C ALA A 65 -11.70 -6.16 -4.97
N ALA A 66 -12.72 -5.92 -4.17
CA ALA A 66 -14.11 -6.08 -4.58
C ALA A 66 -14.60 -4.94 -5.49
N THR A 67 -14.00 -3.75 -5.37
CA THR A 67 -14.40 -2.54 -6.14
C THR A 67 -13.66 -2.43 -7.46
N TYR A 68 -12.37 -2.76 -7.48
CA TYR A 68 -11.51 -2.66 -8.65
C TYR A 68 -10.81 -3.99 -8.93
N PRO A 69 -10.44 -4.28 -10.19
CA PRO A 69 -9.47 -5.34 -10.47
C PRO A 69 -8.19 -5.08 -9.64
N PHE A 70 -7.82 -6.06 -8.82
CA PHE A 70 -6.70 -5.94 -7.90
C PHE A 70 -5.74 -7.11 -8.11
N TYR A 71 -4.49 -6.82 -8.43
CA TYR A 71 -3.47 -7.83 -8.65
C TYR A 71 -2.32 -7.67 -7.64
N PHE A 72 -1.84 -8.78 -7.12
CA PHE A 72 -0.61 -8.85 -6.32
C PHE A 72 0.16 -10.13 -6.69
N SER A 73 1.50 -10.04 -6.66
CA SER A 73 2.36 -11.18 -7.01
C SER A 73 2.64 -12.07 -5.80
N VAL A 74 2.76 -11.48 -4.62
CA VAL A 74 3.13 -12.16 -3.38
C VAL A 74 2.21 -11.75 -2.26
N ASP A 75 1.74 -12.73 -1.50
CA ASP A 75 1.03 -12.50 -0.24
C ASP A 75 1.97 -12.86 0.91
N LEU A 76 2.27 -11.88 1.76
CA LEU A 76 3.18 -12.03 2.88
C LEU A 76 2.39 -12.03 4.18
N ASP A 77 2.49 -13.11 4.92
CA ASP A 77 1.96 -13.18 6.27
C ASP A 77 2.91 -12.45 7.23
N MET A 78 2.70 -11.15 7.37
CA MET A 78 3.50 -10.28 8.23
C MET A 78 2.58 -9.47 9.14
N PRO A 79 2.09 -10.04 10.21
CA PRO A 79 1.17 -9.36 11.10
C PRO A 79 1.77 -8.12 11.76
N GLN A 80 0.93 -7.16 12.06
CA GLN A 80 1.30 -5.94 12.80
C GLN A 80 0.57 -5.92 14.14
N TRP A 81 1.24 -5.38 15.15
CA TRP A 81 0.68 -5.21 16.48
C TRP A 81 0.87 -3.78 16.96
N GLU A 82 -0.06 -3.32 17.78
CA GLU A 82 0.18 -2.13 18.58
C GLU A 82 1.28 -2.41 19.61
N PRO A 83 2.03 -1.40 20.07
CA PRO A 83 3.11 -1.59 21.04
C PRO A 83 2.68 -2.32 22.32
N SER A 84 1.45 -2.13 22.76
CA SER A 84 0.87 -2.83 23.93
C SER A 84 0.72 -4.33 23.73
N ASP A 85 0.55 -4.78 22.48
CA ASP A 85 0.31 -6.18 22.12
C ASP A 85 1.53 -6.83 21.45
N CYS A 86 2.58 -6.08 21.24
CA CYS A 86 3.77 -6.52 20.52
C CYS A 86 4.64 -7.42 21.38
N HIS A 87 4.89 -8.65 20.95
CA HIS A 87 5.76 -9.60 21.63
C HIS A 87 7.20 -9.09 21.78
N ALA A 88 7.74 -8.48 20.73
CA ALA A 88 9.10 -7.94 20.76
C ALA A 88 9.22 -6.76 21.74
N CYS A 89 8.22 -5.89 21.81
CA CYS A 89 8.17 -4.82 22.81
C CYS A 89 8.08 -5.37 24.24
N ARG A 90 7.28 -6.41 24.45
CA ARG A 90 7.15 -7.09 25.74
C ARG A 90 8.47 -7.71 26.18
N ASP A 91 9.23 -8.28 25.26
CA ASP A 91 10.52 -8.91 25.51
C ASP A 91 11.66 -7.88 25.60
N GLY A 92 11.37 -6.59 25.50
CA GLY A 92 12.36 -5.52 25.60
C GLY A 92 13.35 -5.46 24.43
N LYS A 93 12.99 -6.02 23.26
CA LYS A 93 13.86 -5.97 22.09
C LYS A 93 13.97 -4.54 21.56
N PRO A 94 15.21 -4.05 21.33
CA PRO A 94 15.40 -2.68 20.85
C PRO A 94 14.86 -2.51 19.41
N LEU A 95 14.33 -1.33 19.14
CA LEU A 95 13.98 -0.94 17.79
C LEU A 95 15.25 -0.63 17.01
N VAL A 96 15.46 -1.34 15.92
CA VAL A 96 16.59 -1.12 15.00
C VAL A 96 16.06 -0.53 13.71
N THR A 97 16.59 0.61 13.30
CA THR A 97 16.24 1.21 12.01
C THR A 97 17.18 0.68 10.93
N TRP A 98 16.73 0.71 9.67
CA TRP A 98 17.57 0.27 8.56
C TRP A 98 18.88 1.10 8.44
N ARG A 99 18.88 2.34 8.96
CA ARG A 99 20.05 3.23 8.96
C ARG A 99 21.13 2.78 9.94
N ASP A 100 20.74 2.02 10.95
CA ASP A 100 21.64 1.51 11.98
C ASP A 100 22.20 0.13 11.62
N LEU A 101 21.73 -0.44 10.51
CA LEU A 101 22.25 -1.71 10.00
C LEU A 101 23.57 -1.48 9.27
N PRO A 102 24.53 -2.42 9.40
CA PRO A 102 25.77 -2.34 8.65
C PRO A 102 25.49 -2.42 7.14
N PRO A 103 26.32 -1.80 6.30
CA PRO A 103 26.19 -1.92 4.84
C PRO A 103 26.37 -3.38 4.41
N PHE A 104 25.65 -3.73 3.36
CA PHE A 104 25.73 -5.09 2.77
C PHE A 104 27.07 -5.33 2.07
#